data_0bd76589cb90c832b3dd361b9683124f
#
_entry.id   0bd76589cb90c832b3dd361b9683124f
#
_cell.length_a   1.000
_cell.length_b   1.000
_cell.length_c   1.000
_cell.angle_alpha   90.00
_cell.angle_beta   90.00
_cell.angle_gamma   90.00
#
_symmetry.space_group_name_H-M   'P 1'
#
loop_
_entity.id
_entity.type
_entity.pdbx_description
1 polymer ?
#
loop_
_entity_poly.entity_id
_entity_poly.type
_entity_poly.pdbx_seq_one_letter_code
_entity_poly.pdbx_strand_id
1 'polypeptide(L)'
;PLKWDNTMALCNRLHVQRRTLSMLETTHRLAADLESLAKCERGSQIVQALESADDEVLAALWAAAPQAARPIIKEYAARLRHIHPATNGTTLRNLGLKPVPRFGRILYNLRMAWLDGTVIDQDQEQALLAKLISEVTQ
;
A
#
# COMPACT_ATOMS: atom_id res chain seq x y z
N PRO A 1 -16.61 -7.04 24.94
CA PRO A 1 -16.26 -6.36 23.70
C PRO A 1 -17.48 -6.20 22.81
N LEU A 2 -17.73 -4.98 22.30
CA LEU A 2 -18.81 -4.71 21.35
C LEU A 2 -18.56 -5.56 20.07
N LYS A 3 -19.58 -6.33 19.67
CA LYS A 3 -19.54 -7.02 18.38
C LYS A 3 -19.63 -5.97 17.26
N TRP A 4 -18.96 -6.21 16.14
CA TRP A 4 -18.92 -5.28 15.01
C TRP A 4 -20.32 -4.85 14.54
N ASP A 5 -21.27 -5.77 14.45
CA ASP A 5 -22.65 -5.50 14.06
C ASP A 5 -23.34 -4.50 15.00
N ASN A 6 -23.07 -4.58 16.30
CA ASN A 6 -23.60 -3.66 17.30
C ASN A 6 -22.96 -2.27 17.15
N THR A 7 -21.68 -2.20 16.79
CA THR A 7 -20.98 -0.95 16.55
C THR A 7 -21.58 -0.23 15.34
N MET A 8 -21.82 -0.94 14.24
CA MET A 8 -22.44 -0.37 13.03
C MET A 8 -23.88 0.08 13.28
N ALA A 9 -24.67 -0.71 14.01
CA ALA A 9 -26.03 -0.32 14.41
C ALA A 9 -26.05 0.97 15.26
N LEU A 10 -25.10 1.10 16.18
CA LEU A 10 -24.93 2.30 17.00
C LEU A 10 -24.54 3.51 16.15
N CYS A 11 -23.58 3.37 15.26
CA CYS A 11 -23.15 4.43 14.34
C CYS A 11 -24.30 4.94 13.47
N ASN A 12 -25.14 4.05 12.97
CA ASN A 12 -26.33 4.41 12.19
C ASN A 12 -27.35 5.18 13.04
N ARG A 13 -27.58 4.76 14.28
CA ARG A 13 -28.48 5.48 15.21
C ARG A 13 -27.98 6.87 15.56
N LEU A 14 -26.66 7.05 15.67
CA LEU A 14 -26.01 8.31 16.01
C LEU A 14 -25.78 9.21 14.79
N HIS A 15 -26.20 8.79 13.60
CA HIS A 15 -26.00 9.53 12.32
C HIS A 15 -24.51 9.90 12.10
N VAL A 16 -23.61 8.96 12.38
CA VAL A 16 -22.17 9.16 12.19
C VAL A 16 -21.88 9.45 10.71
N GLN A 17 -21.01 10.42 10.46
CA GLN A 17 -20.65 10.84 9.09
C GLN A 17 -20.06 9.69 8.28
N ARG A 18 -20.33 9.66 6.97
CA ARG A 18 -19.84 8.62 6.04
C ARG A 18 -18.32 8.43 6.10
N ARG A 19 -17.56 9.53 6.23
CA ARG A 19 -16.10 9.48 6.36
C ARG A 19 -15.67 8.65 7.57
N THR A 20 -16.27 8.91 8.73
CA THR A 20 -15.99 8.18 9.98
C THR A 20 -16.38 6.71 9.87
N LEU A 21 -17.51 6.40 9.22
CA LEU A 21 -17.92 5.02 8.97
C LEU A 21 -16.92 4.29 8.10
N SER A 22 -16.49 4.89 6.99
CA SER A 22 -15.48 4.33 6.08
C SER A 22 -14.14 4.09 6.79
N MET A 23 -13.73 5.02 7.66
CA MET A 23 -12.54 4.88 8.49
C MET A 23 -12.67 3.68 9.45
N LEU A 24 -13.80 3.56 10.14
CA LEU A 24 -14.07 2.45 11.07
C LEU A 24 -14.08 1.09 10.33
N GLU A 25 -14.72 1.02 9.16
CA GLU A 25 -14.76 -0.20 8.35
C GLU A 25 -13.36 -0.60 7.87
N THR A 26 -12.57 0.36 7.39
CA THR A 26 -11.20 0.12 6.95
C THR A 26 -10.33 -0.33 8.12
N THR A 27 -10.42 0.36 9.26
CA THR A 27 -9.68 -0.01 10.47
C THR A 27 -10.06 -1.41 10.95
N HIS A 28 -11.36 -1.74 11.01
CA HIS A 28 -11.81 -3.06 11.42
C HIS A 28 -11.29 -4.17 10.50
N ARG A 29 -11.37 -3.96 9.19
CA ARG A 29 -10.88 -4.91 8.19
C ARG A 29 -9.37 -5.13 8.34
N LEU A 30 -8.59 -4.07 8.42
CA LEU A 30 -7.13 -4.16 8.54
C LEU A 30 -6.69 -4.68 9.91
N ALA A 31 -7.45 -4.42 10.98
CA ALA A 31 -7.17 -4.94 12.31
C ALA A 31 -7.28 -6.48 12.37
N ALA A 32 -8.15 -7.08 11.56
CA ALA A 32 -8.24 -8.54 11.44
C ALA A 32 -6.96 -9.18 10.90
N ASP A 33 -6.20 -8.45 10.08
CA ASP A 33 -5.00 -8.93 9.40
C ASP A 33 -3.68 -8.54 10.10
N LEU A 34 -3.74 -7.90 11.28
CA LEU A 34 -2.54 -7.43 12.01
C LEU A 34 -1.56 -8.54 12.39
N GLU A 35 -2.03 -9.75 12.65
CA GLU A 35 -1.16 -10.90 12.92
C GLU A 35 -0.41 -11.34 11.66
N SER A 36 -1.07 -11.28 10.51
CA SER A 36 -0.45 -11.56 9.20
C SER A 36 0.55 -10.47 8.83
N LEU A 37 0.22 -9.20 9.13
CA LEU A 37 1.11 -8.06 8.93
C LEU A 37 2.41 -8.23 9.72
N ALA A 38 2.34 -8.73 10.95
CA ALA A 38 3.51 -8.97 11.79
C ALA A 38 4.49 -10.02 11.21
N LYS A 39 4.03 -10.83 10.26
CA LYS A 39 4.81 -11.85 9.55
C LYS A 39 5.35 -11.38 8.19
N CYS A 40 5.02 -10.17 7.75
CA CYS A 40 5.49 -9.63 6.48
C CYS A 40 7.00 -9.32 6.58
N GLU A 41 7.77 -9.91 5.69
CA GLU A 41 9.23 -9.70 5.60
C GLU A 41 9.61 -8.73 4.49
N ARG A 42 8.72 -8.52 3.51
CA ARG A 42 8.99 -7.68 2.34
C ARG A 42 8.24 -6.36 2.39
N GLY A 43 8.91 -5.30 1.98
CA GLY A 43 8.32 -3.97 1.91
C GLY A 43 7.09 -3.91 0.99
N SER A 44 7.09 -4.66 -0.11
CA SER A 44 5.96 -4.77 -1.02
C SER A 44 4.69 -5.33 -0.36
N GLN A 45 4.84 -6.37 0.47
CA GLN A 45 3.73 -6.99 1.20
C GLN A 45 3.13 -6.01 2.22
N ILE A 46 3.98 -5.26 2.92
CA ILE A 46 3.55 -4.25 3.90
C ILE A 46 2.76 -3.14 3.20
N VAL A 47 3.27 -2.64 2.06
CA VAL A 47 2.59 -1.60 1.29
C VAL A 47 1.24 -2.11 0.77
N GLN A 48 1.18 -3.29 0.20
CA GLN A 48 -0.09 -3.88 -0.27
C GLN A 48 -1.13 -4.01 0.85
N ALA A 49 -0.70 -4.41 2.04
CA ALA A 49 -1.60 -4.56 3.18
C ALA A 49 -2.12 -3.22 3.71
N LEU A 50 -1.31 -2.16 3.70
CA LEU A 50 -1.62 -0.87 4.34
C LEU A 50 -1.95 0.26 3.35
N GLU A 51 -1.88 0.05 2.04
CA GLU A 51 -2.07 1.09 1.01
C GLU A 51 -3.43 1.80 1.09
N SER A 52 -4.46 1.11 1.58
CA SER A 52 -5.80 1.68 1.77
C SER A 52 -5.96 2.48 3.06
N ALA A 53 -4.95 2.51 3.93
CA ALA A 53 -5.00 3.18 5.22
C ALA A 53 -4.51 4.63 5.09
N ASP A 54 -5.37 5.59 5.45
CA ASP A 54 -4.97 6.97 5.67
C ASP A 54 -4.32 7.17 7.06
N ASP A 55 -3.89 8.38 7.38
CA ASP A 55 -3.19 8.67 8.63
C ASP A 55 -4.04 8.39 9.87
N GLU A 56 -5.35 8.63 9.80
CA GLU A 56 -6.29 8.38 10.89
C GLU A 56 -6.45 6.87 11.14
N VAL A 57 -6.56 6.09 10.05
CA VAL A 57 -6.61 4.62 10.12
C VAL A 57 -5.29 4.05 10.63
N LEU A 58 -4.14 4.55 10.16
CA LEU A 58 -2.82 4.11 10.62
C LEU A 58 -2.62 4.37 12.12
N ALA A 59 -3.06 5.52 12.62
CA ALA A 59 -3.02 5.84 14.05
C ALA A 59 -3.88 4.88 14.87
N ALA A 60 -5.10 4.59 14.41
CA ALA A 60 -6.00 3.65 15.06
C ALA A 60 -5.45 2.21 15.05
N LEU A 61 -4.89 1.78 13.90
CA LEU A 61 -4.24 0.47 13.78
C LEU A 61 -3.04 0.36 14.71
N TRP A 62 -2.19 1.38 14.78
CA TRP A 62 -1.02 1.39 15.65
C TRP A 62 -1.42 1.28 17.12
N ALA A 63 -2.47 1.98 17.54
CA ALA A 63 -2.98 1.92 18.90
C ALA A 63 -3.52 0.51 19.27
N ALA A 64 -4.22 -0.12 18.33
CA ALA A 64 -4.82 -1.44 18.51
C ALA A 64 -3.84 -2.61 18.25
N ALA A 65 -2.72 -2.34 17.57
CA ALA A 65 -1.81 -3.36 17.09
C ALA A 65 -1.06 -4.07 18.25
N PRO A 66 -0.85 -5.40 18.12
CA PRO A 66 0.09 -6.11 18.96
C PRO A 66 1.50 -5.52 18.82
N GLN A 67 2.32 -5.66 19.84
CA GLN A 67 3.65 -5.05 19.88
C GLN A 67 4.53 -5.44 18.68
N ALA A 68 4.37 -6.65 18.15
CA ALA A 68 5.12 -7.14 16.98
C ALA A 68 4.75 -6.42 15.66
N ALA A 69 3.52 -5.92 15.51
CA ALA A 69 3.06 -5.25 14.30
C ALA A 69 3.34 -3.72 14.31
N ARG A 70 3.50 -3.12 15.47
CA ARG A 70 3.74 -1.67 15.61
C ARG A 70 4.96 -1.15 14.85
N PRO A 71 6.14 -1.80 14.90
CA PRO A 71 7.30 -1.35 14.13
C PRO A 71 7.03 -1.34 12.62
N ILE A 72 6.27 -2.31 12.12
CA ILE A 72 5.92 -2.44 10.70
C ILE A 72 5.00 -1.29 10.26
N ILE A 73 3.97 -0.98 11.04
CA ILE A 73 3.08 0.16 10.78
C ILE A 73 3.87 1.47 10.79
N LYS A 74 4.78 1.64 11.75
CA LYS A 74 5.66 2.81 11.83
C LYS A 74 6.59 2.91 10.61
N GLU A 75 7.21 1.82 10.20
CA GLU A 75 8.06 1.74 9.01
C GLU A 75 7.29 2.12 7.73
N TYR A 76 6.06 1.59 7.58
CA TYR A 76 5.19 1.96 6.48
C TYR A 76 4.91 3.47 6.47
N ALA A 77 4.45 4.04 7.58
CA ALA A 77 4.09 5.44 7.68
C ALA A 77 5.27 6.39 7.46
N ALA A 78 6.45 6.03 7.98
CA ALA A 78 7.63 6.88 7.93
C ALA A 78 8.41 6.77 6.60
N ARG A 79 8.44 5.60 5.96
CA ARG A 79 9.33 5.32 4.85
C ARG A 79 8.64 4.65 3.64
N LEU A 80 8.04 3.49 3.82
CA LEU A 80 7.63 2.65 2.69
C LEU A 80 6.57 3.30 1.81
N ARG A 81 5.62 4.02 2.40
CA ARG A 81 4.56 4.72 1.64
C ARG A 81 5.10 5.80 0.69
N HIS A 82 6.29 6.34 0.98
CA HIS A 82 6.92 7.40 0.20
C HIS A 82 7.89 6.90 -0.87
N ILE A 83 8.14 5.59 -0.92
CA ILE A 83 8.99 4.99 -1.95
C ILE A 83 8.22 4.93 -3.26
N HIS A 84 8.75 5.64 -4.25
CA HIS A 84 8.25 5.66 -5.61
C HIS A 84 9.40 5.53 -6.60
N PRO A 85 9.21 4.83 -7.74
CA PRO A 85 10.22 4.77 -8.79
C PRO A 85 10.47 6.16 -9.38
N ALA A 86 11.66 6.41 -9.90
CA ALA A 86 11.99 7.61 -10.65
C ALA A 86 11.23 7.67 -11.98
N THR A 87 10.97 6.52 -12.57
CA THR A 87 10.16 6.35 -13.78
C THR A 87 8.69 6.65 -13.47
N ASN A 88 8.09 7.50 -14.29
CA ASN A 88 6.66 7.85 -14.20
C ASN A 88 5.97 7.70 -15.57
N GLY A 89 4.65 7.94 -15.61
CA GLY A 89 3.87 7.81 -16.84
C GLY A 89 4.33 8.74 -17.96
N THR A 90 4.93 9.89 -17.65
CA THR A 90 5.51 10.80 -18.64
C THR A 90 6.78 10.22 -19.25
N THR A 91 7.64 9.62 -18.43
CA THR A 91 8.85 8.90 -18.88
C THR A 91 8.47 7.79 -19.86
N LEU A 92 7.45 6.99 -19.55
CA LEU A 92 6.99 5.91 -20.43
C LEU A 92 6.44 6.44 -21.76
N ARG A 93 5.73 7.56 -21.75
CA ARG A 93 5.27 8.24 -22.99
C ARG A 93 6.42 8.74 -23.85
N ASN A 94 7.45 9.32 -23.23
CA ASN A 94 8.63 9.82 -23.93
C ASN A 94 9.43 8.68 -24.58
N LEU A 95 9.34 7.47 -24.05
CA LEU A 95 9.90 6.26 -24.66
C LEU A 95 9.05 5.72 -25.83
N GLY A 96 8.03 6.46 -26.28
CA GLY A 96 7.18 6.10 -27.42
C GLY A 96 6.11 5.05 -27.11
N LEU A 97 5.93 4.70 -25.85
CA LEU A 97 4.90 3.74 -25.45
C LEU A 97 3.53 4.42 -25.44
N LYS A 98 2.53 3.80 -26.06
CA LYS A 98 1.14 4.28 -26.00
C LYS A 98 0.58 4.07 -24.57
N PRO A 99 -0.17 5.05 -24.01
CA PRO A 99 -0.83 4.89 -22.73
C PRO A 99 -1.84 3.75 -22.80
N VAL A 100 -1.50 2.64 -22.18
CA VAL A 100 -2.31 1.42 -22.09
C VAL A 100 -2.40 0.99 -20.63
N PRO A 101 -3.39 0.18 -20.24
CA PRO A 101 -3.47 -0.36 -18.87
C PRO A 101 -2.18 -1.01 -18.35
N ARG A 102 -1.32 -1.43 -19.27
CA ARG A 102 0.02 -2.01 -19.00
C ARG A 102 1.00 -1.04 -18.35
N PHE A 103 0.85 0.30 -18.51
CA PHE A 103 1.70 1.30 -17.82
C PHE A 103 1.59 1.19 -16.30
N GLY A 104 0.36 1.06 -15.80
CA GLY A 104 0.14 0.87 -14.37
C GLY A 104 0.87 -0.37 -13.84
N ARG A 105 0.89 -1.45 -14.61
CA ARG A 105 1.57 -2.69 -14.27
C ARG A 105 3.10 -2.54 -14.24
N ILE A 106 3.67 -1.83 -15.22
CA ILE A 106 5.12 -1.55 -15.25
C ILE A 106 5.51 -0.70 -14.03
N LEU A 107 4.80 0.42 -13.79
CA LEU A 107 5.09 1.30 -12.65
C LEU A 107 4.89 0.60 -11.30
N TYR A 108 3.88 -0.25 -11.20
CA TYR A 108 3.63 -1.08 -10.03
C TYR A 108 4.81 -2.05 -9.78
N ASN A 109 5.26 -2.78 -10.81
CA ASN A 109 6.36 -3.72 -10.67
C ASN A 109 7.68 -3.03 -10.31
N LEU A 110 7.95 -1.85 -10.88
CA LEU A 110 9.10 -1.04 -10.50
C LEU A 110 9.04 -0.62 -9.02
N ARG A 111 7.87 -0.17 -8.57
CA ARG A 111 7.68 0.20 -7.16
C ARG A 111 7.88 -0.99 -6.22
N MET A 112 7.34 -2.16 -6.56
CA MET A 112 7.54 -3.37 -5.76
C MET A 112 9.02 -3.75 -5.67
N ALA A 113 9.76 -3.64 -6.78
CA ALA A 113 11.19 -3.90 -6.81
C ALA A 113 12.01 -2.95 -5.90
N TRP A 114 11.66 -1.66 -5.86
CA TRP A 114 12.24 -0.70 -4.93
C TRP A 114 11.90 -1.02 -3.47
N LEU A 115 10.66 -1.39 -3.19
CA LEU A 115 10.19 -1.74 -1.84
C LEU A 115 10.87 -2.99 -1.29
N ASP A 116 11.14 -3.96 -2.17
CA ASP A 116 11.77 -5.23 -1.81
C ASP A 116 13.32 -5.18 -1.85
N GLY A 117 13.89 -4.00 -2.23
CA GLY A 117 15.33 -3.81 -2.31
C GLY A 117 16.02 -4.56 -3.45
N THR A 118 15.26 -5.08 -4.43
CA THR A 118 15.81 -5.68 -5.65
C THR A 118 16.31 -4.63 -6.63
N VAL A 119 15.85 -3.40 -6.49
CA VAL A 119 16.33 -2.20 -7.17
C VAL A 119 16.72 -1.21 -6.09
N ILE A 120 17.95 -0.71 -6.13
CA ILE A 120 18.52 0.22 -5.15
C ILE A 120 19.02 1.52 -5.77
N ASP A 121 19.13 1.58 -7.10
CA ASP A 121 19.57 2.75 -7.85
C ASP A 121 18.84 2.89 -9.18
N GLN A 122 19.07 4.03 -9.86
CA GLN A 122 18.43 4.34 -11.13
C GLN A 122 18.88 3.42 -12.28
N ASP A 123 20.12 2.97 -12.27
CA ASP A 123 20.64 2.10 -13.34
C ASP A 123 19.95 0.74 -13.31
N GLN A 124 19.75 0.19 -12.12
CA GLN A 124 18.99 -1.04 -11.91
C GLN A 124 17.50 -0.85 -12.25
N GLU A 125 16.93 0.31 -11.94
CA GLU A 125 15.56 0.64 -12.36
C GLU A 125 15.43 0.66 -13.88
N GLN A 126 16.37 1.29 -14.60
CA GLN A 126 16.35 1.34 -16.06
C GLN A 126 16.53 -0.05 -16.68
N ALA A 127 17.40 -0.89 -16.12
CA ALA A 127 17.56 -2.27 -16.57
C ALA A 127 16.28 -3.09 -16.39
N LEU A 128 15.62 -2.97 -15.24
CA LEU A 128 14.33 -3.62 -14.99
C LEU A 128 13.22 -3.06 -15.89
N LEU A 129 13.18 -1.74 -16.09
CA LEU A 129 12.23 -1.09 -17.00
C LEU A 129 12.37 -1.64 -18.43
N ALA A 130 13.58 -1.73 -18.97
CA ALA A 130 13.82 -2.27 -20.30
C ALA A 130 13.30 -3.71 -20.43
N LYS A 131 13.52 -4.54 -19.41
CA LYS A 131 13.00 -5.91 -19.35
C LYS A 131 11.47 -5.93 -19.35
N LEU A 132 10.81 -5.14 -18.48
CA LEU A 132 9.35 -5.07 -18.40
C LEU A 132 8.70 -4.57 -19.70
N ILE A 133 9.36 -3.63 -20.40
CA ILE A 133 8.90 -3.14 -21.70
C ILE A 133 8.99 -4.27 -22.74
N SER A 134 10.09 -5.01 -22.79
CA SER A 134 10.24 -6.12 -23.74
C SER A 134 9.20 -7.23 -23.55
N GLU A 135 8.87 -7.55 -22.31
CA GLU A 135 7.83 -8.54 -21.96
C GLU A 135 6.40 -8.07 -22.38
N VAL A 136 6.20 -6.76 -22.44
CA VAL A 136 4.91 -6.18 -22.79
C VAL A 136 4.73 -6.01 -24.32
N THR A 137 5.84 -5.97 -25.05
CA THR A 137 5.85 -5.76 -26.52
C THR A 137 5.76 -7.09 -27.30
N GLN A 138 5.97 -8.21 -26.63
CA GLN A 138 5.75 -9.56 -27.16
C GLN A 138 4.27 -9.97 -27.02
#